data_195b279daf33a29b41a367950e1b4ba5
#
_entry.id   195b279daf33a29b41a367950e1b4ba5
#
_cell.length_a   1.000
_cell.length_b   1.000
_cell.length_c   1.000
_cell.angle_alpha   90.00
_cell.angle_beta   90.00
_cell.angle_gamma   90.00
#
_symmetry.space_group_name_H-M   'P 1'
#
loop_
_entity.id
_entity.type
_entity.pdbx_description
1 polymer ?
#
loop_
_entity_poly.entity_id
_entity_poly.type
_entity_poly.pdbx_seq_one_letter_code
_entity_poly.pdbx_strand_id
1 'polypeptide(L)'
;MKLAAGCFYGNALKSRLIGGLSLIETTYAPNLLVPKHAHECAYFCFVLRGTFTETYEGRTRTCKPSSLIFHPPSEIHSDCFDNAGGRCFNVQIEPRLLERVREHSTTLDQPAEFRRAPLAHLAMKLYREFNAIDEPSLLVIEGLTLEILCEGSRGTLDPSKRHPPRWLEQSREMLHAEFATNQTLTTIAACADVHPVHLARAFRQHYRCTIGEYVRQLRIEFASRELSQSDTPLVEVAAAAGFCSQSHFSTVFKRYTSFTPAQYRAISRAR
;
A
#
# COMPACT_ATOMS: atom_id res chain seq x y z
N MET A 1 -21.15 12.99 7.86
CA MET A 1 -21.75 11.90 8.67
C MET A 1 -20.63 11.13 9.36
N LYS A 2 -20.81 10.66 10.60
CA LYS A 2 -19.80 9.86 11.31
C LYS A 2 -20.27 8.41 11.33
N LEU A 3 -19.44 7.50 10.84
CA LEU A 3 -19.72 6.07 10.78
C LEU A 3 -19.24 5.40 12.07
N ALA A 4 -20.11 4.54 12.63
CA ALA A 4 -19.80 3.75 13.81
C ALA A 4 -18.71 2.69 13.53
N ALA A 5 -18.17 2.12 14.62
CA ALA A 5 -17.20 1.04 14.53
C ALA A 5 -17.75 -0.12 13.67
N GLY A 6 -16.92 -0.65 12.76
CA GLY A 6 -17.29 -1.73 11.85
C GLY A 6 -18.11 -1.32 10.62
N CYS A 7 -18.45 -0.04 10.47
CA CYS A 7 -19.25 0.45 9.35
C CYS A 7 -18.37 1.13 8.29
N PHE A 8 -18.54 0.73 7.04
CA PHE A 8 -17.93 1.33 5.86
C PHE A 8 -18.98 1.51 4.77
N TYR A 9 -18.77 2.48 3.87
CA TYR A 9 -19.50 2.52 2.61
C TYR A 9 -19.14 1.32 1.73
N GLY A 10 -20.04 0.97 0.82
CA GLY A 10 -19.90 -0.21 -0.03
C GLY A 10 -20.52 -1.46 0.59
N ASN A 11 -20.36 -2.57 -0.07
CA ASN A 11 -20.92 -3.86 0.37
C ASN A 11 -19.84 -4.67 1.10
N ALA A 12 -20.08 -5.01 2.35
CA ALA A 12 -19.19 -5.89 3.11
C ALA A 12 -19.29 -7.33 2.57
N LEU A 13 -18.18 -7.87 2.09
CA LEU A 13 -18.08 -9.25 1.62
C LEU A 13 -17.81 -10.21 2.78
N LYS A 14 -16.99 -9.78 3.71
CA LYS A 14 -16.57 -10.58 4.87
C LYS A 14 -16.16 -9.65 6.00
N SER A 15 -16.52 -10.00 7.21
CA SER A 15 -16.12 -9.26 8.42
C SER A 15 -15.72 -10.20 9.54
N ARG A 16 -14.79 -9.76 10.38
CA ARG A 16 -14.33 -10.46 11.60
C ARG A 16 -14.00 -9.44 12.67
N LEU A 17 -14.31 -9.78 13.91
CA LEU A 17 -13.88 -9.04 15.10
C LEU A 17 -12.87 -9.90 15.85
N ILE A 18 -11.64 -9.43 16.00
CA ILE A 18 -10.53 -10.20 16.57
C ILE A 18 -9.67 -9.26 17.43
N GLY A 19 -9.57 -9.54 18.73
CA GLY A 19 -8.63 -8.84 19.62
C GLY A 19 -8.78 -7.30 19.64
N GLY A 20 -10.00 -6.77 19.48
CA GLY A 20 -10.23 -5.32 19.37
C GLY A 20 -9.98 -4.75 17.97
N LEU A 21 -9.76 -5.61 16.97
CA LEU A 21 -9.64 -5.24 15.57
C LEU A 21 -10.90 -5.65 14.80
N SER A 22 -11.49 -4.73 14.04
CA SER A 22 -12.54 -5.05 13.08
C SER A 22 -11.92 -5.15 11.69
N LEU A 23 -11.85 -6.37 11.16
CA LEU A 23 -11.32 -6.67 9.83
C LEU A 23 -12.49 -6.83 8.87
N ILE A 24 -12.53 -6.01 7.82
CA ILE A 24 -13.68 -5.93 6.93
C ILE A 24 -13.19 -5.84 5.49
N GLU A 25 -13.65 -6.75 4.68
CA GLU A 25 -13.46 -6.68 3.24
C GLU A 25 -14.69 -6.05 2.61
N THR A 26 -14.50 -4.99 1.83
CA THR A 26 -15.58 -4.23 1.18
C THR A 26 -15.38 -4.18 -0.33
N THR A 27 -16.49 -4.17 -1.06
CA THR A 27 -16.51 -3.91 -2.50
C THR A 27 -17.34 -2.66 -2.79
N TYR A 28 -16.91 -1.92 -3.81
CA TYR A 28 -17.48 -0.65 -4.22
C TYR A 28 -17.88 -0.71 -5.69
N ALA A 29 -19.08 -0.21 -6.00
CA ALA A 29 -19.58 -0.18 -7.36
C ALA A 29 -18.74 0.73 -8.28
N PRO A 30 -18.72 0.45 -9.59
CA PRO A 30 -18.15 1.37 -10.57
C PRO A 30 -18.74 2.78 -10.44
N ASN A 31 -17.89 3.79 -10.55
CA ASN A 31 -18.25 5.21 -10.49
C ASN A 31 -18.97 5.64 -9.19
N LEU A 32 -18.82 4.87 -8.11
CA LEU A 32 -19.41 5.21 -6.81
C LEU A 32 -18.77 6.48 -6.25
N LEU A 33 -19.61 7.45 -5.90
CA LEU A 33 -19.24 8.62 -5.14
C LEU A 33 -19.60 8.39 -3.67
N VAL A 34 -18.60 8.26 -2.82
CA VAL A 34 -18.78 8.22 -1.37
C VAL A 34 -18.76 9.65 -0.84
N PRO A 35 -19.86 10.13 -0.23
CA PRO A 35 -19.95 11.50 0.26
C PRO A 35 -18.99 11.74 1.42
N LYS A 36 -18.76 13.00 1.77
CA LYS A 36 -17.94 13.37 2.95
C LYS A 36 -18.44 12.69 4.21
N HIS A 37 -17.56 11.92 4.84
CA HIS A 37 -17.82 11.17 6.06
C HIS A 37 -16.55 11.06 6.92
N ALA A 38 -16.71 10.53 8.13
CA ALA A 38 -15.63 10.23 9.04
C ALA A 38 -15.93 8.92 9.75
N HIS A 39 -14.91 8.25 10.29
CA HIS A 39 -15.05 7.05 11.11
C HIS A 39 -14.75 7.35 12.58
N GLU A 40 -15.43 6.65 13.49
CA GLU A 40 -15.18 6.79 14.94
C GLU A 40 -13.80 6.31 15.35
N CYS A 41 -13.35 5.20 14.75
CA CYS A 41 -12.07 4.59 15.03
C CYS A 41 -11.08 4.82 13.91
N ALA A 42 -9.80 4.81 14.23
CA ALA A 42 -8.75 4.75 13.23
C ALA A 42 -8.82 3.44 12.43
N TYR A 43 -8.39 3.47 11.19
CA TYR A 43 -8.32 2.27 10.37
C TYR A 43 -7.24 2.35 9.29
N PHE A 44 -6.82 1.18 8.82
CA PHE A 44 -6.08 1.04 7.57
C PHE A 44 -7.03 0.63 6.46
N CYS A 45 -6.86 1.23 5.29
CA CYS A 45 -7.44 0.77 4.04
C CYS A 45 -6.34 0.20 3.14
N PHE A 46 -6.39 -1.09 2.86
CA PHE A 46 -5.53 -1.75 1.89
C PHE A 46 -6.31 -2.00 0.60
N VAL A 47 -5.88 -1.37 -0.49
CA VAL A 47 -6.54 -1.47 -1.79
C VAL A 47 -6.17 -2.78 -2.46
N LEU A 48 -7.12 -3.70 -2.59
CA LEU A 48 -6.95 -5.00 -3.23
C LEU A 48 -7.14 -4.91 -4.75
N ARG A 49 -8.17 -4.13 -5.19
CA ARG A 49 -8.54 -3.97 -6.59
C ARG A 49 -9.17 -2.61 -6.83
N GLY A 50 -9.09 -2.12 -8.08
CA GLY A 50 -9.66 -0.86 -8.53
C GLY A 50 -8.81 0.33 -8.12
N THR A 51 -9.28 1.50 -8.51
CA THR A 51 -8.63 2.78 -8.21
C THR A 51 -9.70 3.76 -7.75
N PHE A 52 -9.38 4.57 -6.76
CA PHE A 52 -10.25 5.67 -6.36
C PHE A 52 -9.43 6.92 -6.03
N THR A 53 -10.07 8.06 -6.20
CA THR A 53 -9.54 9.34 -5.75
C THR A 53 -10.17 9.68 -4.42
N GLU A 54 -9.36 9.88 -3.41
CA GLU A 54 -9.77 10.31 -2.09
C GLU A 54 -9.46 11.79 -1.90
N THR A 55 -10.40 12.50 -1.30
CA THR A 55 -10.25 13.92 -0.93
C THR A 55 -10.36 14.05 0.58
N TYR A 56 -9.33 14.60 1.22
CA TYR A 56 -9.23 14.83 2.66
C TYR A 56 -8.49 16.16 2.92
N GLU A 57 -8.91 16.95 3.89
CA GLU A 57 -8.28 18.22 4.28
C GLU A 57 -7.94 19.16 3.10
N GLY A 58 -8.78 19.16 2.06
CA GLY A 58 -8.54 19.97 0.84
C GLY A 58 -7.45 19.42 -0.09
N ARG A 59 -6.91 18.24 0.20
CA ARG A 59 -5.93 17.53 -0.62
C ARG A 59 -6.58 16.34 -1.32
N THR A 60 -6.00 15.88 -2.40
CA THR A 60 -6.42 14.68 -3.10
C THR A 60 -5.26 13.69 -3.22
N ARG A 61 -5.59 12.39 -3.15
CA ARG A 61 -4.66 11.31 -3.47
C ARG A 61 -5.33 10.25 -4.33
N THR A 62 -4.58 9.61 -5.19
CA THR A 62 -5.05 8.46 -5.98
C THR A 62 -4.61 7.18 -5.30
N CYS A 63 -5.59 6.39 -4.87
CA CYS A 63 -5.40 5.11 -4.19
C CYS A 63 -5.50 3.99 -5.21
N LYS A 64 -4.45 3.18 -5.35
CA LYS A 64 -4.29 2.11 -6.35
C LYS A 64 -4.10 0.76 -5.67
N PRO A 65 -4.21 -0.37 -6.39
CA PRO A 65 -3.90 -1.67 -5.83
C PRO A 65 -2.52 -1.68 -5.14
N SER A 66 -2.48 -2.28 -3.96
CA SER A 66 -1.35 -2.30 -3.01
C SER A 66 -1.08 -1.00 -2.25
N SER A 67 -1.88 0.07 -2.44
CA SER A 67 -1.84 1.21 -1.52
C SER A 67 -2.33 0.79 -0.14
N LEU A 68 -1.58 1.14 0.89
CA LEU A 68 -1.98 1.03 2.30
C LEU A 68 -2.13 2.44 2.87
N ILE A 69 -3.34 2.76 3.30
CA ILE A 69 -3.72 4.10 3.71
C ILE A 69 -4.14 4.05 5.18
N PHE A 70 -3.66 4.98 5.98
CA PHE A 70 -4.08 5.16 7.37
C PHE A 70 -4.98 6.36 7.50
N HIS A 71 -6.08 6.17 8.22
CA HIS A 71 -7.05 7.20 8.58
C HIS A 71 -7.10 7.32 10.10
N PRO A 72 -6.76 8.48 10.67
CA PRO A 72 -6.96 8.72 12.10
C PRO A 72 -8.46 8.84 12.43
N PRO A 73 -8.84 8.71 13.70
CA PRO A 73 -10.23 8.86 14.11
C PRO A 73 -10.78 10.24 13.75
N SER A 74 -12.03 10.27 13.27
CA SER A 74 -12.77 11.50 12.96
C SER A 74 -12.20 12.33 11.79
N GLU A 75 -11.26 11.80 11.01
CA GLU A 75 -10.82 12.41 9.77
C GLU A 75 -11.96 12.45 8.76
N ILE A 76 -12.19 13.63 8.15
CA ILE A 76 -13.25 13.82 7.16
C ILE A 76 -12.66 13.62 5.76
N HIS A 77 -13.19 12.63 5.04
CA HIS A 77 -12.81 12.34 3.66
C HIS A 77 -14.01 11.96 2.79
N SER A 78 -13.78 11.90 1.49
CA SER A 78 -14.74 11.45 0.47
C SER A 78 -13.98 10.73 -0.64
N ASP A 79 -14.62 9.72 -1.25
CA ASP A 79 -13.99 8.88 -2.26
C ASP A 79 -14.77 8.90 -3.57
N CYS A 80 -14.04 8.84 -4.67
CA CYS A 80 -14.58 8.69 -6.01
C CYS A 80 -13.93 7.48 -6.67
N PHE A 81 -14.66 6.37 -6.77
CA PHE A 81 -14.22 5.15 -7.43
C PHE A 81 -14.27 5.31 -8.96
N ASP A 82 -13.31 4.70 -9.64
CA ASP A 82 -13.26 4.68 -11.10
C ASP A 82 -14.32 3.74 -11.72
N ASN A 83 -14.30 3.60 -13.05
CA ASN A 83 -15.23 2.76 -13.80
C ASN A 83 -15.04 1.24 -13.56
N ALA A 84 -13.99 0.82 -12.89
CA ALA A 84 -13.76 -0.57 -12.49
C ALA A 84 -14.32 -0.88 -11.09
N GLY A 85 -14.76 0.15 -10.35
CA GLY A 85 -15.11 0.03 -8.95
C GLY A 85 -13.91 -0.29 -8.07
N GLY A 86 -14.14 -0.87 -6.88
CA GLY A 86 -13.04 -1.14 -5.97
C GLY A 86 -13.30 -2.31 -5.03
N ARG A 87 -12.21 -2.84 -4.48
CA ARG A 87 -12.20 -3.82 -3.40
C ARG A 87 -11.13 -3.46 -2.41
N CYS A 88 -11.50 -3.26 -1.16
CA CYS A 88 -10.62 -2.83 -0.10
C CYS A 88 -10.70 -3.79 1.09
N PHE A 89 -9.57 -3.96 1.75
CA PHE A 89 -9.49 -4.62 3.05
C PHE A 89 -9.22 -3.55 4.11
N ASN A 90 -10.20 -3.36 4.99
CA ASN A 90 -10.17 -2.35 6.03
C ASN A 90 -9.91 -3.03 7.37
N VAL A 91 -8.96 -2.50 8.13
CA VAL A 91 -8.63 -2.96 9.49
C VAL A 91 -8.83 -1.80 10.44
N GLN A 92 -9.94 -1.83 11.15
CA GLN A 92 -10.28 -0.81 12.14
C GLN A 92 -9.67 -1.17 13.47
N ILE A 93 -9.12 -0.19 14.15
CA ILE A 93 -8.30 -0.33 15.34
C ILE A 93 -9.05 0.24 16.54
N GLU A 94 -9.22 -0.56 17.57
CA GLU A 94 -9.80 -0.09 18.83
C GLU A 94 -8.96 1.02 19.46
N PRO A 95 -9.58 2.06 20.06
CA PRO A 95 -8.88 3.20 20.64
C PRO A 95 -7.74 2.82 21.59
N ARG A 96 -7.95 1.84 22.47
CA ARG A 96 -6.94 1.37 23.43
C ARG A 96 -5.66 0.86 22.78
N LEU A 97 -5.78 0.13 21.64
CA LEU A 97 -4.62 -0.36 20.91
C LEU A 97 -3.88 0.80 20.23
N LEU A 98 -4.62 1.74 19.66
CA LEU A 98 -4.05 2.93 19.04
C LEU A 98 -3.30 3.80 20.06
N GLU A 99 -3.87 4.00 21.25
CA GLU A 99 -3.25 4.77 22.33
C GLU A 99 -1.91 4.17 22.76
N ARG A 100 -1.82 2.86 22.94
CA ARG A 100 -0.55 2.16 23.24
C ARG A 100 0.55 2.45 22.21
N VAL A 101 0.19 2.58 20.93
CA VAL A 101 1.17 2.92 19.90
C VAL A 101 1.49 4.40 19.92
N ARG A 102 0.52 5.25 20.21
CA ARG A 102 0.67 6.71 20.33
C ARG A 102 1.59 7.14 21.47
N GLU A 103 1.64 6.39 22.56
CA GLU A 103 2.61 6.61 23.64
C GLU A 103 4.06 6.64 23.14
N HIS A 104 4.32 5.96 22.01
CA HIS A 104 5.64 5.85 21.40
C HIS A 104 5.78 6.59 20.07
N SER A 105 4.70 7.20 19.55
CA SER A 105 4.72 7.87 18.24
C SER A 105 3.51 8.80 18.03
N THR A 106 3.78 10.05 17.67
CA THR A 106 2.76 11.07 17.33
C THR A 106 2.31 11.03 15.86
N THR A 107 2.85 10.15 15.07
CA THR A 107 2.69 10.14 13.60
C THR A 107 1.34 9.60 13.14
N LEU A 108 0.64 8.87 14.01
CA LEU A 108 -0.68 8.30 13.73
C LEU A 108 -1.83 9.28 14.06
N ASP A 109 -1.53 10.57 14.20
CA ASP A 109 -2.53 11.62 14.37
C ASP A 109 -2.95 12.26 13.04
N GLN A 110 -2.27 11.92 11.94
CA GLN A 110 -2.52 12.47 10.62
C GLN A 110 -2.80 11.38 9.58
N PRO A 111 -3.62 11.67 8.55
CA PRO A 111 -3.81 10.78 7.42
C PRO A 111 -2.48 10.50 6.72
N ALA A 112 -2.21 9.23 6.44
CA ALA A 112 -0.95 8.83 5.82
C ALA A 112 -1.16 7.79 4.72
N GLU A 113 -0.34 7.84 3.68
CA GLU A 113 -0.17 6.77 2.72
C GLU A 113 1.17 6.08 2.97
N PHE A 114 1.12 4.82 3.29
CA PHE A 114 2.31 4.02 3.54
C PHE A 114 2.85 3.43 2.24
N ARG A 115 3.81 4.10 1.64
CA ARG A 115 4.42 3.73 0.35
C ARG A 115 5.64 2.81 0.45
N ARG A 116 5.83 2.14 1.59
CA ARG A 116 6.97 1.24 1.79
C ARG A 116 6.60 -0.19 1.39
N ALA A 117 7.45 -0.83 0.57
CA ALA A 117 7.27 -2.22 0.15
C ALA A 117 7.00 -3.19 1.32
N PRO A 118 7.70 -3.10 2.47
CA PRO A 118 7.42 -3.98 3.60
C PRO A 118 5.99 -3.87 4.11
N LEU A 119 5.39 -2.67 4.11
CA LEU A 119 4.04 -2.45 4.66
C LEU A 119 2.94 -3.05 3.79
N ALA A 120 3.05 -2.95 2.47
CA ALA A 120 2.13 -3.63 1.56
C ALA A 120 2.21 -5.16 1.70
N HIS A 121 3.43 -5.69 1.94
CA HIS A 121 3.63 -7.11 2.22
C HIS A 121 2.96 -7.56 3.53
N LEU A 122 3.13 -6.78 4.60
CA LEU A 122 2.48 -7.04 5.89
C LEU A 122 0.95 -6.98 5.78
N ALA A 123 0.42 -5.98 5.08
CA ALA A 123 -1.02 -5.86 4.84
C ALA A 123 -1.58 -7.06 4.05
N MET A 124 -0.84 -7.54 3.04
CA MET A 124 -1.23 -8.72 2.28
C MET A 124 -1.13 -10.00 3.13
N LYS A 125 -0.13 -10.12 4.01
CA LYS A 125 -0.03 -11.24 4.95
C LYS A 125 -1.19 -11.23 5.93
N LEU A 126 -1.55 -10.07 6.46
CA LEU A 126 -2.71 -9.87 7.32
C LEU A 126 -4.01 -10.26 6.61
N TYR A 127 -4.17 -9.88 5.34
CA TYR A 127 -5.32 -10.29 4.52
C TYR A 127 -5.40 -11.81 4.29
N ARG A 128 -4.25 -12.50 4.19
CA ARG A 128 -4.24 -13.97 4.13
C ARG A 128 -4.75 -14.61 5.42
N GLU A 129 -4.25 -14.18 6.56
CA GLU A 129 -4.71 -14.64 7.87
C GLU A 129 -6.21 -14.42 8.05
N PHE A 130 -6.72 -13.25 7.64
CA PHE A 130 -8.15 -12.96 7.64
C PHE A 130 -8.96 -13.94 6.78
N ASN A 131 -8.39 -14.47 5.69
CA ASN A 131 -9.07 -15.41 4.80
C ASN A 131 -8.97 -16.87 5.22
N ALA A 132 -7.92 -17.26 5.95
CA ALA A 132 -7.63 -18.63 6.36
C ALA A 132 -7.38 -18.67 7.89
N ILE A 133 -8.41 -18.30 8.67
CA ILE A 133 -8.32 -18.25 10.13
C ILE A 133 -8.22 -19.65 10.72
N ASP A 134 -7.19 -19.85 11.52
CA ASP A 134 -6.97 -20.98 12.40
C ASP A 134 -6.73 -20.51 13.86
N GLU A 135 -6.43 -21.42 14.78
CA GLU A 135 -6.24 -21.10 16.20
C GLU A 135 -5.12 -20.07 16.46
N PRO A 136 -3.93 -20.11 15.80
CA PRO A 136 -2.89 -19.12 15.98
C PRO A 136 -3.17 -17.77 15.31
N SER A 137 -4.12 -17.69 14.36
CA SER A 137 -4.39 -16.49 13.55
C SER A 137 -4.74 -15.25 14.40
N LEU A 138 -5.32 -15.44 15.59
CA LEU A 138 -5.62 -14.33 16.51
C LEU A 138 -4.35 -13.52 16.86
N LEU A 139 -3.30 -14.22 17.28
CA LEU A 139 -2.02 -13.60 17.65
C LEU A 139 -1.26 -13.09 16.45
N VAL A 140 -1.33 -13.81 15.32
CA VAL A 140 -0.68 -13.39 14.07
C VAL A 140 -1.30 -12.10 13.54
N ILE A 141 -2.63 -11.97 13.56
CA ILE A 141 -3.35 -10.76 13.13
C ILE A 141 -3.00 -9.57 14.02
N GLU A 142 -3.00 -9.73 15.34
CA GLU A 142 -2.62 -8.68 16.27
C GLU A 142 -1.15 -8.26 16.05
N GLY A 143 -0.23 -9.21 15.99
CA GLY A 143 1.18 -8.96 15.75
C GLY A 143 1.46 -8.22 14.43
N LEU A 144 0.84 -8.65 13.33
CA LEU A 144 0.97 -7.99 12.03
C LEU A 144 0.40 -6.56 12.05
N THR A 145 -0.72 -6.35 12.73
CA THR A 145 -1.32 -5.01 12.86
C THR A 145 -0.40 -4.07 13.64
N LEU A 146 0.17 -4.54 14.75
CA LEU A 146 1.15 -3.78 15.53
C LEU A 146 2.41 -3.48 14.70
N GLU A 147 2.92 -4.44 13.94
CA GLU A 147 4.09 -4.24 13.07
C GLU A 147 3.80 -3.19 11.99
N ILE A 148 2.62 -3.21 11.36
CA ILE A 148 2.18 -2.18 10.39
C ILE A 148 2.13 -0.80 11.06
N LEU A 149 1.55 -0.68 12.25
CA LEU A 149 1.47 0.58 13.00
C LEU A 149 2.86 1.11 13.35
N CYS A 150 3.74 0.26 13.88
CA CYS A 150 5.10 0.65 14.26
C CYS A 150 5.95 1.04 13.04
N GLU A 151 5.91 0.26 11.95
CA GLU A 151 6.65 0.58 10.74
C GLU A 151 6.08 1.82 10.03
N GLY A 152 4.77 1.99 10.04
CA GLY A 152 4.10 3.21 9.58
C GLY A 152 4.56 4.43 10.36
N SER A 153 4.61 4.34 11.68
CA SER A 153 5.10 5.38 12.57
C SER A 153 6.55 5.78 12.28
N ARG A 154 7.43 4.81 12.06
CA ARG A 154 8.84 5.06 11.70
C ARG A 154 8.98 5.76 10.35
N GLY A 155 8.03 5.55 9.44
CA GLY A 155 8.04 6.13 8.10
C GLY A 155 7.78 7.62 8.07
N THR A 156 7.01 8.10 9.02
CA THR A 156 6.60 9.48 9.15
C THR A 156 7.51 10.29 10.10
N LEU A 157 8.31 9.61 10.93
CA LEU A 157 9.35 10.23 11.78
C LEU A 157 10.61 10.59 10.97
N ASP A 158 10.48 11.10 9.75
CA ASP A 158 11.63 11.67 9.07
C ASP A 158 11.84 13.12 9.55
N PRO A 159 12.85 13.39 10.39
CA PRO A 159 13.15 14.75 10.83
C PRO A 159 13.66 15.63 9.70
N SER A 160 13.93 15.10 8.54
CA SER A 160 14.24 15.86 7.35
C SER A 160 12.97 16.16 6.55
N LYS A 161 12.12 17.08 7.02
CA LYS A 161 11.25 17.92 6.17
C LYS A 161 12.06 18.78 5.17
N ARG A 162 13.30 18.40 4.88
CA ARG A 162 14.02 18.92 3.74
C ARG A 162 13.50 18.18 2.53
N HIS A 163 12.82 18.88 1.65
CA HIS A 163 12.57 18.40 0.31
C HIS A 163 13.84 17.74 -0.22
N PRO A 164 13.76 16.53 -0.80
CA PRO A 164 14.94 15.91 -1.38
C PRO A 164 15.57 16.92 -2.34
N PRO A 165 16.90 16.94 -2.46
CA PRO A 165 17.55 17.79 -3.45
C PRO A 165 16.94 17.56 -4.83
N ARG A 166 16.78 18.60 -5.63
CA ARG A 166 16.12 18.53 -6.95
C ARG A 166 16.65 17.40 -7.83
N TRP A 167 17.95 17.17 -7.83
CA TRP A 167 18.58 16.09 -8.57
C TRP A 167 18.13 14.67 -8.08
N LEU A 168 17.86 14.53 -6.77
CA LEU A 168 17.39 13.26 -6.21
C LEU A 168 15.91 13.02 -6.53
N GLU A 169 15.14 14.08 -6.58
CA GLU A 169 13.73 14.04 -7.03
C GLU A 169 13.63 13.69 -8.52
N GLN A 170 14.45 14.32 -9.36
CA GLN A 170 14.59 13.97 -10.79
C GLN A 170 15.00 12.51 -10.98
N SER A 171 15.97 12.01 -10.18
CA SER A 171 16.35 10.59 -10.21
C SER A 171 15.15 9.68 -9.91
N ARG A 172 14.33 10.03 -8.94
CA ARG A 172 13.12 9.28 -8.60
C ARG A 172 12.09 9.32 -9.74
N GLU A 173 11.84 10.46 -10.32
CA GLU A 173 10.91 10.62 -11.47
C GLU A 173 11.37 9.79 -12.66
N MET A 174 12.67 9.78 -12.98
CA MET A 174 13.25 8.92 -14.00
C MET A 174 12.99 7.44 -13.71
N LEU A 175 13.19 6.99 -12.47
CA LEU A 175 12.90 5.62 -12.09
C LEU A 175 11.42 5.27 -12.24
N HIS A 176 10.49 6.21 -11.97
CA HIS A 176 9.06 6.01 -12.23
C HIS A 176 8.72 5.92 -13.70
N ALA A 177 9.36 6.72 -14.55
CA ALA A 177 9.12 6.71 -15.99
C ALA A 177 9.70 5.45 -16.66
N GLU A 178 10.81 4.94 -16.16
CA GLU A 178 11.60 3.90 -16.82
C GLU A 178 11.80 2.63 -15.97
N PHE A 179 10.94 2.35 -15.00
CA PHE A 179 11.08 1.21 -14.10
C PHE A 179 11.19 -0.15 -14.81
N ALA A 180 10.60 -0.28 -16.01
CA ALA A 180 10.63 -1.50 -16.79
C ALA A 180 12.00 -1.74 -17.48
N THR A 181 12.81 -0.69 -17.64
CA THR A 181 14.14 -0.80 -18.25
C THR A 181 15.19 -1.20 -17.22
N ASN A 182 16.29 -1.81 -17.68
CA ASN A 182 17.41 -2.15 -16.81
C ASN A 182 18.42 -0.99 -16.75
N GLN A 183 18.08 0.01 -15.96
CA GLN A 183 18.96 1.15 -15.71
C GLN A 183 20.06 0.76 -14.71
N THR A 184 21.30 1.14 -15.03
CA THR A 184 22.41 0.98 -14.09
C THR A 184 22.47 2.16 -13.13
N LEU A 185 23.02 1.96 -11.95
CA LEU A 185 23.26 3.05 -10.99
C LEU A 185 24.11 4.17 -11.61
N THR A 186 25.05 3.81 -12.45
CA THR A 186 25.94 4.76 -13.16
C THR A 186 25.14 5.62 -14.13
N THR A 187 24.22 5.03 -14.89
CA THR A 187 23.35 5.76 -15.83
C THR A 187 22.47 6.78 -15.11
N ILE A 188 21.82 6.35 -14.03
CA ILE A 188 20.95 7.23 -13.23
C ILE A 188 21.75 8.38 -12.60
N ALA A 189 22.95 8.06 -12.08
CA ALA A 189 23.83 9.06 -11.46
C ALA A 189 24.33 10.08 -12.48
N ALA A 190 24.68 9.64 -13.71
CA ALA A 190 25.09 10.52 -14.80
C ALA A 190 23.95 11.49 -15.21
N CYS A 191 22.71 11.02 -15.29
CA CYS A 191 21.55 11.89 -15.59
C CYS A 191 21.29 12.93 -14.48
N ALA A 192 21.65 12.62 -13.25
CA ALA A 192 21.50 13.51 -12.09
C ALA A 192 22.75 14.39 -11.83
N ASP A 193 23.79 14.26 -12.65
CA ASP A 193 25.09 14.91 -12.51
C ASP A 193 25.70 14.72 -11.13
N VAL A 194 25.67 13.48 -10.61
CA VAL A 194 26.23 13.13 -9.30
C VAL A 194 27.04 11.84 -9.36
N HIS A 195 27.93 11.64 -8.40
CA HIS A 195 28.66 10.40 -8.29
C HIS A 195 27.74 9.23 -7.86
N PRO A 196 27.85 8.00 -8.46
CA PRO A 196 26.96 6.87 -8.15
C PRO A 196 26.88 6.53 -6.66
N VAL A 197 27.99 6.59 -5.93
CA VAL A 197 28.04 6.35 -4.47
C VAL A 197 27.23 7.41 -3.71
N HIS A 198 27.33 8.67 -4.13
CA HIS A 198 26.57 9.77 -3.54
C HIS A 198 25.06 9.59 -3.77
N LEU A 199 24.67 9.24 -5.01
CA LEU A 199 23.27 8.93 -5.34
C LEU A 199 22.74 7.79 -4.48
N ALA A 200 23.45 6.66 -4.40
CA ALA A 200 23.01 5.49 -3.63
C ALA A 200 22.82 5.83 -2.13
N ARG A 201 23.76 6.58 -1.56
CA ARG A 201 23.72 7.00 -0.15
C ARG A 201 22.56 7.95 0.11
N ALA A 202 22.41 9.00 -0.70
CA ALA A 202 21.34 9.98 -0.56
C ALA A 202 19.96 9.34 -0.79
N PHE A 203 19.84 8.47 -1.80
CA PHE A 203 18.61 7.75 -2.08
C PHE A 203 18.18 6.89 -0.88
N ARG A 204 19.12 6.11 -0.32
CA ARG A 204 18.86 5.28 0.87
C ARG A 204 18.53 6.14 2.09
N GLN A 205 19.16 7.29 2.25
CA GLN A 205 18.89 8.22 3.35
C GLN A 205 17.49 8.82 3.25
N HIS A 206 17.07 9.27 2.06
CA HIS A 206 15.79 9.95 1.85
C HIS A 206 14.61 8.97 1.69
N TYR A 207 14.78 7.90 0.89
CA TYR A 207 13.70 6.96 0.60
C TYR A 207 13.74 5.68 1.41
N ARG A 208 14.73 5.53 2.33
CA ARG A 208 14.90 4.39 3.26
C ARG A 208 15.01 3.02 2.60
N CYS A 209 15.27 2.97 1.31
CA CYS A 209 15.50 1.76 0.53
C CYS A 209 16.60 2.00 -0.51
N THR A 210 17.17 0.93 -1.04
CA THR A 210 18.11 1.04 -2.16
C THR A 210 17.35 1.32 -3.46
N ILE A 211 18.02 1.88 -4.46
CA ILE A 211 17.44 2.11 -5.79
C ILE A 211 16.92 0.79 -6.39
N GLY A 212 17.65 -0.31 -6.23
CA GLY A 212 17.21 -1.62 -6.73
C GLY A 212 15.97 -2.16 -6.03
N GLU A 213 15.79 -1.91 -4.73
CA GLU A 213 14.56 -2.24 -4.01
C GLU A 213 13.41 -1.37 -4.47
N TYR A 214 13.65 -0.08 -4.67
CA TYR A 214 12.67 0.87 -5.16
C TYR A 214 12.13 0.49 -6.54
N VAL A 215 13.03 0.19 -7.49
CA VAL A 215 12.65 -0.27 -8.85
C VAL A 215 11.87 -1.58 -8.78
N ARG A 216 12.29 -2.55 -7.96
CA ARG A 216 11.53 -3.79 -7.78
C ARG A 216 10.13 -3.52 -7.25
N GLN A 217 9.98 -2.59 -6.32
CA GLN A 217 8.67 -2.17 -5.82
C GLN A 217 7.78 -1.61 -6.93
N LEU A 218 8.28 -0.67 -7.75
CA LEU A 218 7.54 -0.11 -8.88
C LEU A 218 7.08 -1.20 -9.87
N ARG A 219 7.96 -2.17 -10.16
CA ARG A 219 7.64 -3.33 -11.01
C ARG A 219 6.53 -4.18 -10.43
N ILE A 220 6.56 -4.44 -9.12
CA ILE A 220 5.53 -5.22 -8.44
C ILE A 220 4.21 -4.45 -8.36
N GLU A 221 4.23 -3.15 -8.11
CA GLU A 221 3.04 -2.29 -8.11
C GLU A 221 2.38 -2.28 -9.50
N PHE A 222 3.16 -2.13 -10.56
CA PHE A 222 2.68 -2.24 -11.93
C PHE A 222 2.04 -3.60 -12.19
N ALA A 223 2.77 -4.69 -11.88
CA ALA A 223 2.27 -6.05 -12.09
C ALA A 223 1.01 -6.36 -11.27
N SER A 224 0.93 -5.89 -10.03
CA SER A 224 -0.25 -6.05 -9.16
C SER A 224 -1.49 -5.39 -9.77
N ARG A 225 -1.33 -4.21 -10.34
CA ARG A 225 -2.38 -3.49 -11.03
C ARG A 225 -2.85 -4.24 -12.28
N GLU A 226 -1.91 -4.67 -13.13
CA GLU A 226 -2.22 -5.44 -14.33
C GLU A 226 -2.95 -6.75 -14.00
N LEU A 227 -2.47 -7.48 -13.00
CA LEU A 227 -3.09 -8.73 -12.56
C LEU A 227 -4.52 -8.53 -12.02
N SER A 228 -4.78 -7.38 -11.39
CA SER A 228 -6.10 -7.05 -10.84
C SER A 228 -7.10 -6.61 -11.91
N GLN A 229 -6.63 -6.02 -13.01
CA GLN A 229 -7.47 -5.31 -13.98
C GLN A 229 -7.56 -6.01 -15.35
N SER A 230 -6.61 -6.89 -15.71
CA SER A 230 -6.53 -7.50 -17.04
C SER A 230 -6.30 -9.02 -17.00
N ASP A 231 -6.72 -9.72 -18.07
CA ASP A 231 -6.43 -11.14 -18.28
C ASP A 231 -5.11 -11.39 -19.03
N THR A 232 -4.30 -10.34 -19.15
CA THR A 232 -2.98 -10.41 -19.79
C THR A 232 -2.18 -11.60 -19.30
N PRO A 233 -1.62 -12.44 -20.18
CA PRO A 233 -0.81 -13.59 -19.81
C PRO A 233 0.32 -13.22 -18.85
N LEU A 234 0.64 -14.10 -17.89
CA LEU A 234 1.67 -13.82 -16.88
C LEU A 234 3.05 -13.51 -17.48
N VAL A 235 3.35 -14.11 -18.63
CA VAL A 235 4.61 -13.85 -19.36
C VAL A 235 4.67 -12.41 -19.87
N GLU A 236 3.55 -11.90 -20.38
CA GLU A 236 3.44 -10.52 -20.87
C GLU A 236 3.48 -9.50 -19.74
N VAL A 237 2.77 -9.79 -18.63
CA VAL A 237 2.85 -8.97 -17.41
C VAL A 237 4.29 -8.90 -16.90
N ALA A 238 5.00 -10.04 -16.88
CA ALA A 238 6.40 -10.10 -16.46
C ALA A 238 7.29 -9.23 -17.36
N ALA A 239 7.13 -9.35 -18.67
CA ALA A 239 7.90 -8.56 -19.65
C ALA A 239 7.60 -7.06 -19.53
N ALA A 240 6.32 -6.68 -19.47
CA ALA A 240 5.90 -5.29 -19.33
C ALA A 240 6.36 -4.67 -18.00
N ALA A 241 6.47 -5.47 -16.93
CA ALA A 241 7.04 -5.05 -15.66
C ALA A 241 8.58 -5.02 -15.63
N GLY A 242 9.26 -5.38 -16.74
CA GLY A 242 10.72 -5.34 -16.85
C GLY A 242 11.45 -6.51 -16.19
N PHE A 243 10.79 -7.67 -16.02
CA PHE A 243 11.45 -8.90 -15.58
C PHE A 243 11.99 -9.69 -16.75
N CYS A 244 13.17 -10.28 -16.59
CA CYS A 244 13.85 -11.07 -17.63
C CYS A 244 13.15 -12.40 -17.93
N SER A 245 12.33 -12.92 -17.03
CA SER A 245 11.54 -14.15 -17.22
C SER A 245 10.33 -14.21 -16.28
N GLN A 246 9.32 -14.98 -16.69
CA GLN A 246 8.15 -15.25 -15.85
C GLN A 246 8.52 -15.95 -14.53
N SER A 247 9.51 -16.82 -14.52
CA SER A 247 9.97 -17.52 -13.30
C SER A 247 10.59 -16.54 -12.29
N HIS A 248 11.46 -15.64 -12.77
CA HIS A 248 12.04 -14.58 -11.95
C HIS A 248 10.94 -13.65 -11.41
N PHE A 249 10.03 -13.21 -12.28
CA PHE A 249 8.87 -12.43 -11.89
C PHE A 249 8.07 -13.12 -10.77
N SER A 250 7.68 -14.38 -10.98
CA SER A 250 6.86 -15.12 -10.02
C SER A 250 7.54 -15.26 -8.64
N THR A 251 8.84 -15.49 -8.63
CA THR A 251 9.63 -15.58 -7.40
C THR A 251 9.67 -14.24 -6.66
N VAL A 252 9.99 -13.17 -7.36
CA VAL A 252 10.05 -11.82 -6.78
C VAL A 252 8.66 -11.37 -6.35
N PHE A 253 7.65 -11.55 -7.20
CA PHE A 253 6.27 -11.18 -6.89
C PHE A 253 5.76 -11.89 -5.63
N LYS A 254 5.99 -13.21 -5.51
CA LYS A 254 5.62 -13.98 -4.31
C LYS A 254 6.35 -13.49 -3.07
N ARG A 255 7.62 -13.10 -3.20
CA ARG A 255 8.40 -12.55 -2.08
C ARG A 255 7.83 -11.21 -1.58
N TYR A 256 7.33 -10.36 -2.49
CA TYR A 256 6.78 -9.04 -2.15
C TYR A 256 5.31 -9.07 -1.73
N THR A 257 4.51 -9.98 -2.29
CA THR A 257 3.06 -10.02 -2.07
C THR A 257 2.59 -11.23 -1.25
N SER A 258 3.47 -12.18 -0.98
CA SER A 258 3.20 -13.52 -0.39
C SER A 258 2.33 -14.44 -1.24
N PHE A 259 1.87 -13.97 -2.41
CA PHE A 259 1.09 -14.77 -3.37
C PHE A 259 1.86 -14.98 -4.66
N THR A 260 1.63 -16.12 -5.33
CA THR A 260 2.03 -16.21 -6.72
C THR A 260 1.20 -15.22 -7.56
N PRO A 261 1.68 -14.78 -8.74
CA PRO A 261 0.91 -13.89 -9.61
C PRO A 261 -0.49 -14.47 -9.96
N ALA A 262 -0.60 -15.78 -10.18
CA ALA A 262 -1.88 -16.44 -10.44
C ALA A 262 -2.82 -16.40 -9.23
N GLN A 263 -2.31 -16.68 -8.02
CA GLN A 263 -3.10 -16.58 -6.79
C GLN A 263 -3.55 -15.14 -6.53
N TYR A 264 -2.66 -14.17 -6.74
CA TYR A 264 -2.98 -12.75 -6.57
C TYR A 264 -4.11 -12.33 -7.53
N ARG A 265 -4.03 -12.72 -8.80
CA ARG A 265 -5.08 -12.50 -9.80
C ARG A 265 -6.41 -13.09 -9.35
N ALA A 266 -6.40 -14.35 -8.93
CA ALA A 266 -7.61 -15.04 -8.49
C ALA A 266 -8.27 -14.33 -7.29
N ILE A 267 -7.48 -13.97 -6.28
CA ILE A 267 -7.97 -13.28 -5.07
C ILE A 267 -8.48 -11.89 -5.40
N SER A 268 -7.74 -11.11 -6.20
CA SER A 268 -8.11 -9.74 -6.55
C SER A 268 -9.37 -9.66 -7.43
N ARG A 269 -9.75 -10.77 -8.09
CA ARG A 269 -10.88 -10.86 -9.02
C ARG A 269 -12.03 -11.73 -8.53
N ALA A 270 -11.84 -12.51 -7.45
CA ALA A 270 -12.93 -13.29 -6.89
C ALA A 270 -14.10 -12.36 -6.56
N ARG A 271 -15.25 -12.69 -7.13
CA ARG A 271 -16.53 -11.99 -6.92
C ARG A 271 -17.08 -12.27 -5.55
#